data_72d240cb6b086500c63c230c91029384
#
_entry.id   72d240cb6b086500c63c230c91029384
#
_cell.length_a   1.000
_cell.length_b   1.000
_cell.length_c   1.000
_cell.angle_alpha   90.00
_cell.angle_beta   90.00
_cell.angle_gamma   90.00
#
_symmetry.space_group_name_H-M   'P 1'
#
loop_
_entity.id
_entity.type
_entity.pdbx_description
1 polymer ?
#
loop_
_entity_poly.entity_id
_entity_poly.type
_entity_poly.pdbx_seq_one_letter_code
_entity_poly.pdbx_strand_id
1 'polypeptide(L)'
;MRPIPTAFHIGPLEVHTYGIGLALTFWFGFVYFERRLRKNGYATDWLVPVFLWIILAAVVGARLLHVLSNLHTYSQHPGDIVQVWQGGLSSFGGLLFAVPTGIILTRRRCPELPLGRGLDLVAPVLMACWAIGRLLGPQLMVAGGGHPTHQWFGMYYADQVGRRLPVPVFQAIEDFCVFLVLIAIERRLDRWPDGSRRVGYPPGVVLGTGMVLWGIERSLDEHLWLGEDGRVGSDLVQVAGVLLVVGGAVILLRTRARWVEWLRSHHSGDEDQGVPAADTEHTKQRAQSEASEQAEQRA
;
A
#
# COMPACT_ATOMS: atom_id res chain seq x y z
N MET A 1 -3.04 -27.87 13.81
CA MET A 1 -3.56 -26.87 14.77
C MET A 1 -5.08 -26.94 14.76
N ARG A 2 -5.75 -26.64 15.87
CA ARG A 2 -7.22 -26.56 15.92
C ARG A 2 -7.70 -25.21 15.40
N PRO A 3 -8.93 -25.10 14.87
CA PRO A 3 -9.49 -23.83 14.44
C PRO A 3 -9.53 -22.83 15.60
N ILE A 4 -9.31 -21.56 15.28
CA ILE A 4 -9.50 -20.47 16.24
C ILE A 4 -11.01 -20.29 16.42
N PRO A 5 -11.51 -20.05 17.64
CA PRO A 5 -12.93 -19.77 17.85
C PRO A 5 -13.40 -18.61 17.01
N THR A 6 -14.45 -18.82 16.22
CA THR A 6 -14.95 -17.83 15.26
C THR A 6 -15.81 -16.76 15.92
N ALA A 7 -16.45 -17.09 17.03
CA ALA A 7 -17.30 -16.17 17.78
C ALA A 7 -17.31 -16.52 19.28
N PHE A 8 -17.60 -15.52 20.10
CA PHE A 8 -17.89 -15.67 21.52
C PHE A 8 -19.05 -14.77 21.92
N HIS A 9 -19.78 -15.14 22.98
CA HIS A 9 -20.95 -14.40 23.42
C HIS A 9 -20.63 -13.53 24.64
N ILE A 10 -21.07 -12.27 24.57
CA ILE A 10 -21.07 -11.35 25.72
C ILE A 10 -22.54 -11.02 26.00
N GLY A 11 -23.18 -11.79 26.89
CA GLY A 11 -24.63 -11.71 27.09
C GLY A 11 -25.38 -12.11 25.82
N PRO A 12 -26.33 -11.29 25.34
CA PRO A 12 -27.06 -11.56 24.10
C PRO A 12 -26.31 -11.23 22.82
N LEU A 13 -25.10 -10.62 22.93
CA LEU A 13 -24.31 -10.17 21.79
C LEU A 13 -23.31 -11.24 21.36
N GLU A 14 -23.41 -11.69 20.11
CA GLU A 14 -22.41 -12.53 19.48
C GLU A 14 -21.32 -11.67 18.86
N VAL A 15 -20.09 -11.81 19.36
CA VAL A 15 -18.91 -11.08 18.88
C VAL A 15 -18.05 -12.00 18.04
N HIS A 16 -17.90 -11.68 16.78
CA HIS A 16 -17.03 -12.42 15.86
C HIS A 16 -15.58 -12.01 16.04
N THR A 17 -14.71 -12.97 16.31
CA THR A 17 -13.28 -12.76 16.58
C THR A 17 -12.59 -12.03 15.40
N TYR A 18 -12.95 -12.38 14.16
CA TYR A 18 -12.41 -11.73 12.97
C TYR A 18 -12.83 -10.25 12.84
N GLY A 19 -13.99 -9.86 13.40
CA GLY A 19 -14.43 -8.46 13.42
C GLY A 19 -13.49 -7.59 14.25
N ILE A 20 -13.04 -8.10 15.41
CA ILE A 20 -12.02 -7.44 16.24
C ILE A 20 -10.70 -7.35 15.47
N GLY A 21 -10.29 -8.44 14.82
CA GLY A 21 -9.07 -8.47 14.03
C GLY A 21 -9.07 -7.44 12.89
N LEU A 22 -10.19 -7.31 12.18
CA LEU A 22 -10.36 -6.28 11.15
C LEU A 22 -10.33 -4.86 11.74
N ALA A 23 -11.01 -4.62 12.85
CA ALA A 23 -10.98 -3.32 13.54
C ALA A 23 -9.55 -2.91 13.95
N LEU A 24 -8.77 -3.85 14.49
CA LEU A 24 -7.37 -3.65 14.83
C LEU A 24 -6.51 -3.36 13.58
N THR A 25 -6.77 -4.05 12.48
CA THR A 25 -6.07 -3.84 11.20
C THR A 25 -6.34 -2.44 10.65
N PHE A 26 -7.60 -2.00 10.66
CA PHE A 26 -7.97 -0.64 10.24
C PHE A 26 -7.37 0.42 11.15
N TRP A 27 -7.41 0.22 12.46
CA TRP A 27 -6.79 1.13 13.42
C TRP A 27 -5.27 1.24 13.20
N PHE A 28 -4.59 0.11 13.03
CA PHE A 28 -3.17 0.08 12.70
C PHE A 28 -2.88 0.87 11.41
N GLY A 29 -3.64 0.60 10.35
CA GLY A 29 -3.50 1.28 9.06
C GLY A 29 -3.67 2.79 9.17
N PHE A 30 -4.69 3.24 9.91
CA PHE A 30 -4.92 4.65 10.19
C PHE A 30 -3.73 5.30 10.90
N VAL A 31 -3.31 4.75 12.05
CA VAL A 31 -2.20 5.28 12.86
C VAL A 31 -0.88 5.27 12.09
N TYR A 32 -0.64 4.20 11.32
CA TYR A 32 0.59 4.09 10.55
C TYR A 32 0.61 5.08 9.37
N PHE A 33 -0.50 5.24 8.65
CA PHE A 33 -0.61 6.23 7.56
C PHE A 33 -0.50 7.66 8.09
N GLU A 34 -1.16 7.99 9.19
CA GLU A 34 -1.05 9.28 9.86
C GLU A 34 0.41 9.61 10.21
N ARG A 35 1.13 8.68 10.84
CA ARG A 35 2.55 8.85 11.18
C ARG A 35 3.41 9.09 9.93
N ARG A 36 3.11 8.42 8.83
CA ARG A 36 3.83 8.60 7.57
C ARG A 36 3.57 9.97 6.95
N LEU A 37 2.32 10.45 6.96
CA LEU A 37 1.97 11.79 6.52
C LEU A 37 2.70 12.86 7.33
N ARG A 38 2.64 12.79 8.67
CA ARG A 38 3.34 13.72 9.57
C ARG A 38 4.85 13.72 9.34
N LYS A 39 5.46 12.55 9.18
CA LYS A 39 6.91 12.43 8.88
C LYS A 39 7.29 13.11 7.56
N ASN A 40 6.37 13.18 6.60
CA ASN A 40 6.57 13.83 5.31
C ASN A 40 6.09 15.30 5.29
N GLY A 41 5.70 15.86 6.45
CA GLY A 41 5.34 17.27 6.59
C GLY A 41 3.92 17.62 6.19
N TYR A 42 3.03 16.63 6.01
CA TYR A 42 1.63 16.88 5.67
C TYR A 42 0.77 17.02 6.92
N ALA A 43 -0.18 17.95 6.89
CA ALA A 43 -1.23 18.08 7.91
C ALA A 43 -2.11 16.82 7.94
N THR A 44 -2.62 16.44 9.11
CA THR A 44 -3.40 15.20 9.29
C THR A 44 -4.81 15.42 9.86
N ASP A 45 -5.21 16.66 10.13
CA ASP A 45 -6.50 16.98 10.75
C ASP A 45 -7.70 16.53 9.89
N TRP A 46 -7.49 16.47 8.58
CA TRP A 46 -8.47 16.00 7.61
C TRP A 46 -8.63 14.48 7.57
N LEU A 47 -7.69 13.71 8.13
CA LEU A 47 -7.60 12.27 7.92
C LEU A 47 -8.75 11.51 8.60
N VAL A 48 -9.10 11.87 9.84
CA VAL A 48 -10.19 11.19 10.58
C VAL A 48 -11.52 11.25 9.83
N PRO A 49 -12.04 12.43 9.43
CA PRO A 49 -13.30 12.46 8.70
C PRO A 49 -13.23 11.75 7.34
N VAL A 50 -12.12 11.85 6.63
CA VAL A 50 -11.93 11.13 5.35
C VAL A 50 -11.94 9.63 5.57
N PHE A 51 -11.26 9.13 6.59
CA PHE A 51 -11.20 7.71 6.91
C PHE A 51 -12.58 7.14 7.27
N LEU A 52 -13.39 7.87 8.05
CA LEU A 52 -14.76 7.48 8.35
C LEU A 52 -15.63 7.38 7.10
N TRP A 53 -15.51 8.33 6.16
CA TRP A 53 -16.21 8.27 4.88
C TRP A 53 -15.74 7.10 4.01
N ILE A 54 -14.45 6.75 4.03
CA ILE A 54 -13.91 5.59 3.33
C ILE A 54 -14.50 4.29 3.90
N ILE A 55 -14.56 4.16 5.23
CA ILE A 55 -15.18 3.00 5.89
C ILE A 55 -16.66 2.90 5.51
N LEU A 56 -17.41 3.98 5.61
CA LEU A 56 -18.82 4.00 5.24
C LEU A 56 -19.03 3.58 3.77
N ALA A 57 -18.25 4.17 2.86
CA ALA A 57 -18.29 3.81 1.45
C ALA A 57 -17.92 2.34 1.20
N ALA A 58 -16.93 1.82 1.93
CA ALA A 58 -16.55 0.40 1.85
C ALA A 58 -17.69 -0.52 2.26
N VAL A 59 -18.36 -0.24 3.38
CA VAL A 59 -19.48 -1.07 3.88
C VAL A 59 -20.66 -1.01 2.91
N VAL A 60 -21.04 0.19 2.47
CA VAL A 60 -22.15 0.38 1.51
C VAL A 60 -21.84 -0.32 0.19
N GLY A 61 -20.64 -0.14 -0.35
CA GLY A 61 -20.22 -0.77 -1.60
C GLY A 61 -20.14 -2.29 -1.50
N ALA A 62 -19.61 -2.81 -0.39
CA ALA A 62 -19.54 -4.25 -0.13
C ALA A 62 -20.93 -4.88 -0.08
N ARG A 63 -21.88 -4.23 0.60
CA ARG A 63 -23.26 -4.70 0.67
C ARG A 63 -23.96 -4.60 -0.67
N LEU A 64 -23.84 -3.46 -1.35
CA LEU A 64 -24.47 -3.24 -2.64
C LEU A 64 -24.04 -4.29 -3.67
N LEU A 65 -22.73 -4.55 -3.80
CA LEU A 65 -22.26 -5.54 -4.76
C LEU A 65 -22.69 -6.96 -4.38
N HIS A 66 -22.74 -7.30 -3.09
CA HIS A 66 -23.25 -8.60 -2.63
C HIS A 66 -24.73 -8.77 -2.97
N VAL A 67 -25.55 -7.76 -2.71
CA VAL A 67 -26.99 -7.77 -3.07
C VAL A 67 -27.18 -7.92 -4.59
N LEU A 68 -26.42 -7.15 -5.38
CA LEU A 68 -26.47 -7.22 -6.84
C LEU A 68 -26.08 -8.61 -7.39
N SER A 69 -25.10 -9.26 -6.74
CA SER A 69 -24.68 -10.62 -7.11
C SER A 69 -25.69 -11.72 -6.70
N ASN A 70 -26.63 -11.40 -5.79
CA ASN A 70 -27.60 -12.34 -5.25
C ASN A 70 -29.05 -11.80 -5.36
N LEU A 71 -29.35 -11.06 -6.43
CA LEU A 71 -30.66 -10.38 -6.63
C LEU A 71 -31.86 -11.30 -6.46
N HIS A 72 -31.78 -12.54 -6.91
CA HIS A 72 -32.88 -13.51 -6.80
C HIS A 72 -33.27 -13.76 -5.34
N THR A 73 -32.30 -13.90 -4.44
CA THR A 73 -32.53 -14.11 -3.00
C THR A 73 -33.12 -12.87 -2.36
N TYR A 74 -32.54 -11.70 -2.62
CA TYR A 74 -32.98 -10.44 -2.02
C TYR A 74 -34.29 -9.89 -2.59
N SER A 75 -34.69 -10.29 -3.79
CA SER A 75 -36.03 -9.94 -4.33
C SER A 75 -37.17 -10.60 -3.56
N GLN A 76 -36.92 -11.75 -2.95
CA GLN A 76 -37.91 -12.47 -2.12
C GLN A 76 -37.98 -11.90 -0.69
N HIS A 77 -36.89 -11.36 -0.17
CA HIS A 77 -36.78 -10.82 1.18
C HIS A 77 -36.11 -9.43 1.18
N PRO A 78 -36.82 -8.36 0.72
CA PRO A 78 -36.20 -7.03 0.58
C PRO A 78 -35.69 -6.41 1.87
N GLY A 79 -36.27 -6.79 3.03
CA GLY A 79 -35.81 -6.33 4.34
C GLY A 79 -34.39 -6.74 4.69
N ASP A 80 -33.90 -7.83 4.09
CA ASP A 80 -32.56 -8.34 4.36
C ASP A 80 -31.47 -7.48 3.69
N ILE A 81 -31.82 -6.66 2.71
CA ILE A 81 -30.87 -5.78 1.98
C ILE A 81 -30.06 -4.90 2.95
N VAL A 82 -30.68 -4.38 4.01
CA VAL A 82 -30.04 -3.48 4.97
C VAL A 82 -29.39 -4.19 6.16
N GLN A 83 -29.54 -5.51 6.28
CA GLN A 83 -29.06 -6.30 7.41
C GLN A 83 -27.59 -6.70 7.23
N VAL A 84 -26.67 -5.69 7.31
CA VAL A 84 -25.22 -5.89 7.15
C VAL A 84 -24.61 -6.77 8.25
N TRP A 85 -25.24 -6.86 9.41
CA TRP A 85 -24.79 -7.66 10.56
C TRP A 85 -24.98 -9.17 10.36
N GLN A 86 -25.80 -9.60 9.43
CA GLN A 86 -25.96 -11.01 9.07
C GLN A 86 -24.85 -11.52 8.13
N GLY A 87 -23.89 -10.66 7.74
CA GLY A 87 -22.86 -11.00 6.77
C GLY A 87 -23.27 -10.65 5.35
N GLY A 88 -22.68 -11.33 4.36
CA GLY A 88 -22.93 -11.04 2.94
C GLY A 88 -22.35 -9.70 2.51
N LEU A 89 -21.03 -9.56 2.61
CA LEU A 89 -20.27 -8.39 2.20
C LEU A 89 -19.24 -8.80 1.13
N SER A 90 -19.27 -8.16 -0.03
CA SER A 90 -18.30 -8.39 -1.11
C SER A 90 -17.07 -7.49 -0.94
N SER A 91 -15.90 -8.10 -0.82
CA SER A 91 -14.64 -7.35 -0.73
C SER A 91 -14.38 -6.47 -1.97
N PHE A 92 -14.78 -6.93 -3.16
CA PHE A 92 -14.66 -6.15 -4.39
C PHE A 92 -15.55 -4.91 -4.38
N GLY A 93 -16.80 -5.03 -3.86
CA GLY A 93 -17.69 -3.90 -3.70
C GLY A 93 -17.12 -2.87 -2.73
N GLY A 94 -16.54 -3.35 -1.62
CA GLY A 94 -15.85 -2.49 -0.65
C GLY A 94 -14.72 -1.68 -1.29
N LEU A 95 -13.83 -2.33 -2.04
CA LEU A 95 -12.73 -1.64 -2.73
C LEU A 95 -13.21 -0.67 -3.80
N LEU A 96 -14.22 -1.07 -4.60
CA LEU A 96 -14.77 -0.26 -5.68
C LEU A 96 -15.32 1.09 -5.19
N PHE A 97 -15.84 1.14 -3.98
CA PHE A 97 -16.38 2.37 -3.38
C PHE A 97 -15.35 3.09 -2.49
N ALA A 98 -14.55 2.37 -1.71
CA ALA A 98 -13.57 2.95 -0.81
C ALA A 98 -12.46 3.70 -1.55
N VAL A 99 -11.90 3.11 -2.61
CA VAL A 99 -10.75 3.69 -3.33
C VAL A 99 -11.10 5.03 -3.99
N PRO A 100 -12.17 5.14 -4.82
CA PRO A 100 -12.55 6.43 -5.38
C PRO A 100 -12.90 7.47 -4.32
N THR A 101 -13.62 7.07 -3.25
CA THR A 101 -13.96 7.95 -2.13
C THR A 101 -12.71 8.50 -1.47
N GLY A 102 -11.73 7.65 -1.17
CA GLY A 102 -10.44 8.05 -0.62
C GLY A 102 -9.70 9.04 -1.51
N ILE A 103 -9.61 8.76 -2.82
CA ILE A 103 -8.96 9.65 -3.79
C ILE A 103 -9.65 11.01 -3.87
N ILE A 104 -10.98 11.02 -4.01
CA ILE A 104 -11.75 12.26 -4.16
C ILE A 104 -11.65 13.11 -2.91
N LEU A 105 -11.86 12.52 -1.73
CA LEU A 105 -11.85 13.26 -0.48
C LEU A 105 -10.45 13.75 -0.10
N THR A 106 -9.41 12.95 -0.32
CA THR A 106 -8.02 13.37 -0.10
C THR A 106 -7.69 14.57 -0.98
N ARG A 107 -8.01 14.53 -2.28
CA ARG A 107 -7.78 15.68 -3.17
C ARG A 107 -8.51 16.94 -2.76
N ARG A 108 -9.71 16.80 -2.18
CA ARG A 108 -10.52 17.96 -1.72
C ARG A 108 -10.05 18.52 -0.39
N ARG A 109 -9.58 17.68 0.52
CA ARG A 109 -9.25 18.04 1.90
C ARG A 109 -7.77 18.35 2.13
N CYS A 110 -6.89 17.83 1.28
CA CYS A 110 -5.44 18.02 1.33
C CYS A 110 -4.89 18.24 -0.09
N PRO A 111 -5.19 19.40 -0.71
CA PRO A 111 -4.75 19.70 -2.08
C PRO A 111 -3.22 19.80 -2.20
N GLU A 112 -2.51 20.10 -1.12
CA GLU A 112 -1.06 20.14 -1.02
C GLU A 112 -0.40 18.75 -1.10
N LEU A 113 -1.16 17.66 -0.91
CA LEU A 113 -0.68 16.30 -1.09
C LEU A 113 -0.89 15.84 -2.55
N PRO A 114 0.14 15.81 -3.40
CA PRO A 114 0.01 15.29 -4.75
C PRO A 114 -0.47 13.83 -4.72
N LEU A 115 -1.43 13.49 -5.56
CA LEU A 115 -2.03 12.14 -5.57
C LEU A 115 -0.98 11.03 -5.65
N GLY A 116 -0.01 11.17 -6.55
CA GLY A 116 1.05 10.19 -6.71
C GLY A 116 1.87 10.00 -5.43
N ARG A 117 2.16 11.08 -4.70
CA ARG A 117 2.87 11.00 -3.42
C ARG A 117 2.01 10.37 -2.34
N GLY A 118 0.73 10.71 -2.27
CA GLY A 118 -0.23 10.08 -1.36
C GLY A 118 -0.33 8.57 -1.60
N LEU A 119 -0.37 8.15 -2.86
CA LEU A 119 -0.41 6.73 -3.25
C LEU A 119 0.90 6.00 -2.92
N ASP A 120 2.06 6.62 -3.11
CA ASP A 120 3.35 6.04 -2.67
C ASP A 120 3.41 5.90 -1.14
N LEU A 121 2.86 6.87 -0.39
CA LEU A 121 2.82 6.81 1.06
C LEU A 121 1.86 5.74 1.59
N VAL A 122 0.74 5.51 0.92
CA VAL A 122 -0.25 4.53 1.36
C VAL A 122 0.10 3.10 0.94
N ALA A 123 0.84 2.88 -0.15
CA ALA A 123 1.13 1.55 -0.67
C ALA A 123 1.79 0.61 0.36
N PRO A 124 2.85 0.98 1.11
CA PRO A 124 3.39 0.12 2.17
C PRO A 124 2.41 -0.10 3.33
N VAL A 125 1.54 0.89 3.63
CA VAL A 125 0.51 0.74 4.67
C VAL A 125 -0.49 -0.34 4.28
N LEU A 126 -0.92 -0.35 3.02
CA LEU A 126 -1.83 -1.37 2.50
C LEU A 126 -1.22 -2.77 2.59
N MET A 127 0.04 -2.95 2.22
CA MET A 127 0.72 -4.24 2.32
C MET A 127 0.82 -4.73 3.77
N ALA A 128 1.20 -3.84 4.71
CA ALA A 128 1.21 -4.18 6.13
C ALA A 128 -0.19 -4.54 6.67
N CYS A 129 -1.22 -3.78 6.30
CA CYS A 129 -2.61 -4.07 6.67
C CYS A 129 -3.10 -5.37 6.04
N TRP A 130 -2.70 -5.66 4.79
CA TRP A 130 -3.08 -6.91 4.13
C TRP A 130 -2.48 -8.11 4.87
N ALA A 131 -1.18 -8.08 5.18
CA ALA A 131 -0.51 -9.11 5.97
C ALA A 131 -1.19 -9.35 7.34
N ILE A 132 -1.49 -8.26 8.07
CA ILE A 132 -2.19 -8.34 9.37
C ILE A 132 -3.60 -8.89 9.17
N GLY A 133 -4.33 -8.40 8.18
CA GLY A 133 -5.70 -8.82 7.88
C GLY A 133 -5.82 -10.29 7.47
N ARG A 134 -4.80 -10.87 6.82
CA ARG A 134 -4.75 -12.31 6.54
C ARG A 134 -4.69 -13.14 7.81
N LEU A 135 -3.96 -12.67 8.83
CA LEU A 135 -3.80 -13.39 10.10
C LEU A 135 -4.96 -13.14 11.08
N LEU A 136 -5.53 -11.94 11.07
CA LEU A 136 -6.60 -11.55 12.00
C LEU A 136 -8.00 -11.55 11.37
N GLY A 137 -8.09 -11.78 10.08
CA GLY A 137 -9.35 -11.76 9.33
C GLY A 137 -10.02 -13.13 9.21
N PRO A 138 -11.16 -13.18 8.51
CA PRO A 138 -11.97 -14.40 8.37
C PRO A 138 -11.26 -15.51 7.60
N GLN A 139 -10.31 -15.19 6.72
CA GLN A 139 -9.62 -16.21 5.93
C GLN A 139 -8.86 -17.22 6.77
N LEU A 140 -8.19 -16.81 7.85
CA LEU A 140 -7.51 -17.73 8.74
C LEU A 140 -8.47 -18.51 9.65
N MET A 141 -9.63 -17.93 9.94
CA MET A 141 -10.56 -18.47 10.95
C MET A 141 -11.66 -19.37 10.35
N VAL A 142 -12.19 -18.98 9.20
CA VAL A 142 -13.39 -19.59 8.63
C VAL A 142 -13.16 -20.17 7.22
N ALA A 143 -12.52 -19.42 6.32
CA ALA A 143 -12.55 -19.72 4.89
C ALA A 143 -11.17 -19.94 4.26
N GLY A 144 -10.13 -20.17 5.06
CA GLY A 144 -8.76 -20.03 4.60
C GLY A 144 -8.03 -21.28 4.14
N GLY A 145 -8.68 -22.43 4.12
CA GLY A 145 -8.03 -23.68 3.73
C GLY A 145 -7.82 -23.81 2.23
N GLY A 146 -6.58 -23.96 1.80
CA GLY A 146 -6.23 -24.31 0.43
C GLY A 146 -6.42 -25.80 0.13
N HIS A 147 -5.58 -26.36 -0.73
CA HIS A 147 -5.61 -27.78 -1.07
C HIS A 147 -5.45 -28.68 0.17
N PRO A 148 -6.08 -29.88 0.20
CA PRO A 148 -5.81 -30.89 1.23
C PRO A 148 -4.33 -31.22 1.31
N THR A 149 -3.79 -31.37 2.54
CA THR A 149 -2.38 -31.65 2.74
C THR A 149 -2.14 -32.59 3.91
N HIS A 150 -1.11 -33.42 3.79
CA HIS A 150 -0.60 -34.26 4.87
C HIS A 150 0.62 -33.66 5.57
N GLN A 151 1.07 -32.48 5.13
CA GLN A 151 2.24 -31.82 5.70
C GLN A 151 2.03 -31.43 7.17
N TRP A 152 3.12 -31.37 7.92
CA TRP A 152 3.10 -31.06 9.36
C TRP A 152 2.52 -29.67 9.69
N PHE A 153 2.66 -28.70 8.78
CA PHE A 153 2.16 -27.33 8.91
C PHE A 153 0.69 -27.17 8.48
N GLY A 154 0.05 -28.24 7.96
CA GLY A 154 -1.37 -28.20 7.61
C GLY A 154 -2.26 -27.81 8.79
N MET A 155 -3.26 -26.96 8.54
CA MET A 155 -4.21 -26.47 9.52
C MET A 155 -5.60 -27.04 9.30
N TYR A 156 -6.39 -27.12 10.38
CA TYR A 156 -7.82 -27.41 10.31
C TYR A 156 -8.59 -26.10 10.25
N TYR A 157 -9.53 -26.00 9.34
CA TYR A 157 -10.43 -24.85 9.18
C TYR A 157 -11.86 -25.27 9.52
N ALA A 158 -12.68 -24.30 9.98
CA ALA A 158 -14.09 -24.52 10.19
C ALA A 158 -14.73 -24.95 8.84
N ASP A 159 -15.68 -25.85 8.90
CA ASP A 159 -16.46 -26.37 7.77
C ASP A 159 -15.64 -27.04 6.65
N GLN A 160 -14.36 -27.37 6.89
CA GLN A 160 -13.51 -28.10 5.94
C GLN A 160 -12.98 -29.41 6.51
N VAL A 161 -13.10 -30.48 5.72
CA VAL A 161 -12.63 -31.81 6.13
C VAL A 161 -11.11 -31.93 5.97
N GLY A 162 -10.46 -32.41 7.03
CA GLY A 162 -9.03 -32.73 7.01
C GLY A 162 -8.12 -31.51 7.18
N ARG A 163 -6.81 -31.75 7.03
CA ARG A 163 -5.80 -30.70 7.04
C ARG A 163 -5.72 -30.02 5.68
N ARG A 164 -5.60 -28.72 5.68
CA ARG A 164 -5.48 -27.89 4.48
C ARG A 164 -4.22 -27.05 4.52
N LEU A 165 -3.73 -26.65 3.35
CA LEU A 165 -2.64 -25.67 3.25
C LEU A 165 -3.09 -24.36 3.88
N PRO A 166 -2.26 -23.76 4.77
CA PRO A 166 -2.58 -22.50 5.44
C PRO A 166 -2.29 -21.31 4.51
N VAL A 167 -3.01 -21.19 3.41
CA VAL A 167 -2.80 -20.15 2.38
C VAL A 167 -2.80 -18.74 2.97
N PRO A 168 -3.68 -18.37 3.94
CA PRO A 168 -3.62 -17.04 4.54
C PRO A 168 -2.30 -16.75 5.27
N VAL A 169 -1.66 -17.77 5.83
CA VAL A 169 -0.35 -17.59 6.50
C VAL A 169 0.74 -17.34 5.46
N PHE A 170 0.73 -18.06 4.33
CA PHE A 170 1.68 -17.83 3.24
C PHE A 170 1.51 -16.43 2.68
N GLN A 171 0.28 -16.04 2.37
CA GLN A 171 -0.04 -14.71 1.89
C GLN A 171 0.36 -13.60 2.87
N ALA A 172 0.20 -13.82 4.18
CA ALA A 172 0.64 -12.84 5.17
C ALA A 172 2.15 -12.64 5.17
N ILE A 173 2.92 -13.72 4.97
CA ILE A 173 4.39 -13.66 4.87
C ILE A 173 4.80 -12.92 3.60
N GLU A 174 4.17 -13.21 2.47
CA GLU A 174 4.44 -12.60 1.17
C GLU A 174 4.09 -11.11 1.18
N ASP A 175 2.89 -10.73 1.61
CA ASP A 175 2.47 -9.34 1.81
C ASP A 175 3.45 -8.57 2.72
N PHE A 176 3.94 -9.22 3.79
CA PHE A 176 4.92 -8.63 4.69
C PHE A 176 6.28 -8.47 4.02
N CYS A 177 6.73 -9.42 3.20
CA CYS A 177 7.94 -9.28 2.40
C CYS A 177 7.82 -8.13 1.40
N VAL A 178 6.69 -8.01 0.70
CA VAL A 178 6.41 -6.88 -0.19
C VAL A 178 6.47 -5.57 0.59
N PHE A 179 5.83 -5.49 1.76
CA PHE A 179 5.93 -4.32 2.64
C PHE A 179 7.39 -3.94 2.93
N LEU A 180 8.24 -4.90 3.32
CA LEU A 180 9.66 -4.64 3.62
C LEU A 180 10.41 -4.12 2.38
N VAL A 181 10.15 -4.70 1.21
CA VAL A 181 10.73 -4.24 -0.07
C VAL A 181 10.33 -2.80 -0.35
N LEU A 182 9.04 -2.45 -0.21
CA LEU A 182 8.56 -1.10 -0.44
C LEU A 182 9.20 -0.08 0.52
N ILE A 183 9.32 -0.42 1.80
CA ILE A 183 10.02 0.44 2.78
C ILE A 183 11.51 0.58 2.44
N ALA A 184 12.18 -0.49 1.99
CA ALA A 184 13.57 -0.43 1.58
C ALA A 184 13.77 0.47 0.35
N ILE A 185 12.88 0.37 -0.66
CA ILE A 185 12.88 1.23 -1.83
C ILE A 185 12.65 2.69 -1.42
N GLU A 186 11.63 2.97 -0.61
CA GLU A 186 11.34 4.33 -0.14
C GLU A 186 12.54 4.95 0.58
N ARG A 187 13.17 4.20 1.50
CA ARG A 187 14.38 4.68 2.21
C ARG A 187 15.52 5.03 1.27
N ARG A 188 15.69 4.27 0.17
CA ARG A 188 16.71 4.54 -0.86
C ARG A 188 16.33 5.76 -1.71
N LEU A 189 15.05 5.93 -2.02
CA LEU A 189 14.57 7.07 -2.79
C LEU A 189 14.63 8.39 -1.99
N ASP A 190 14.41 8.33 -0.68
CA ASP A 190 14.41 9.49 0.22
C ASP A 190 15.82 10.06 0.50
N ARG A 191 16.88 9.37 0.05
CA ARG A 191 18.28 9.77 0.35
C ARG A 191 19.14 9.85 -0.89
N TRP A 192 20.04 10.83 -0.91
CA TRP A 192 21.16 10.88 -1.84
C TRP A 192 22.28 9.91 -1.41
N PRO A 193 23.26 9.59 -2.30
CA PRO A 193 24.40 8.74 -1.93
C PRO A 193 25.25 9.30 -0.78
N ASP A 194 25.29 10.60 -0.60
CA ASP A 194 25.97 11.30 0.50
C ASP A 194 25.18 11.22 1.84
N GLY A 195 23.99 10.62 1.83
CA GLY A 195 23.11 10.47 3.00
C GLY A 195 22.15 11.64 3.23
N SER A 196 22.27 12.74 2.49
CA SER A 196 21.34 13.87 2.57
C SER A 196 19.94 13.49 2.13
N ARG A 197 18.93 14.26 2.59
CA ARG A 197 17.52 13.97 2.26
C ARG A 197 17.18 14.45 0.85
N ARG A 198 16.68 13.56 0.02
CA ARG A 198 16.16 13.88 -1.31
C ARG A 198 14.72 14.36 -1.22
N VAL A 199 14.42 15.54 -1.75
CA VAL A 199 13.09 16.16 -1.71
C VAL A 199 12.59 16.40 -3.14
N GLY A 200 11.28 16.29 -3.35
CA GLY A 200 10.65 16.65 -4.63
C GLY A 200 10.84 15.65 -5.76
N TYR A 201 11.35 14.46 -5.49
CA TYR A 201 11.51 13.44 -6.52
C TYR A 201 10.15 12.94 -7.07
N PRO A 202 10.10 12.50 -8.35
CA PRO A 202 8.87 12.03 -8.98
C PRO A 202 8.27 10.82 -8.25
N PRO A 203 6.98 10.87 -7.86
CA PRO A 203 6.29 9.75 -7.23
C PRO A 203 5.92 8.67 -8.26
N GLY A 204 5.63 7.47 -7.75
CA GLY A 204 5.09 6.35 -8.51
C GLY A 204 5.96 5.09 -8.47
N VAL A 205 7.20 5.17 -7.97
CA VAL A 205 8.09 4.00 -7.88
C VAL A 205 7.58 3.02 -6.82
N VAL A 206 7.22 3.52 -5.63
CA VAL A 206 6.76 2.67 -4.51
C VAL A 206 5.43 2.02 -4.86
N LEU A 207 4.46 2.81 -5.33
CA LEU A 207 3.16 2.31 -5.77
C LEU A 207 3.29 1.28 -6.90
N GLY A 208 4.01 1.64 -7.98
CA GLY A 208 4.16 0.78 -9.15
C GLY A 208 4.82 -0.55 -8.80
N THR A 209 5.87 -0.53 -7.97
CA THR A 209 6.51 -1.75 -7.48
C THR A 209 5.56 -2.58 -6.62
N GLY A 210 4.81 -1.95 -5.71
CA GLY A 210 3.81 -2.63 -4.89
C GLY A 210 2.74 -3.32 -5.73
N MET A 211 2.22 -2.63 -6.75
CA MET A 211 1.22 -3.21 -7.67
C MET A 211 1.77 -4.41 -8.44
N VAL A 212 3.02 -4.32 -8.95
CA VAL A 212 3.65 -5.44 -9.68
C VAL A 212 3.85 -6.64 -8.77
N LEU A 213 4.48 -6.46 -7.61
CA LEU A 213 4.79 -7.55 -6.70
C LEU A 213 3.51 -8.20 -6.17
N TRP A 214 2.55 -7.40 -5.71
CA TRP A 214 1.29 -7.91 -5.20
C TRP A 214 0.42 -8.57 -6.28
N GLY A 215 0.44 -8.04 -7.50
CA GLY A 215 -0.25 -8.65 -8.65
C GLY A 215 0.32 -10.02 -9.03
N ILE A 216 1.66 -10.19 -8.98
CA ILE A 216 2.34 -11.48 -9.20
C ILE A 216 1.95 -12.46 -8.09
N GLU A 217 2.08 -12.07 -6.83
CA GLU A 217 1.71 -12.85 -5.66
C GLU A 217 0.27 -13.36 -5.80
N ARG A 218 -0.69 -12.45 -6.03
CA ARG A 218 -2.10 -12.81 -6.17
C ARG A 218 -2.37 -13.80 -7.30
N SER A 219 -1.66 -13.68 -8.41
CA SER A 219 -1.80 -14.61 -9.54
C SER A 219 -1.23 -15.99 -9.22
N LEU A 220 -0.14 -16.07 -8.44
CA LEU A 220 0.47 -17.33 -8.05
C LEU A 220 -0.32 -18.04 -6.95
N ASP A 221 -0.73 -17.31 -5.93
CA ASP A 221 -1.45 -17.84 -4.77
C ASP A 221 -2.79 -18.43 -5.12
N GLU A 222 -3.43 -17.89 -6.15
CA GLU A 222 -4.74 -18.38 -6.58
C GLU A 222 -4.72 -19.87 -6.94
N HIS A 223 -3.56 -20.39 -7.33
CA HIS A 223 -3.36 -21.82 -7.60
C HIS A 223 -3.31 -22.69 -6.33
N LEU A 224 -3.12 -22.07 -5.16
CA LEU A 224 -3.12 -22.77 -3.87
C LEU A 224 -4.53 -22.95 -3.28
N TRP A 225 -5.51 -22.17 -3.78
CA TRP A 225 -6.90 -22.25 -3.36
C TRP A 225 -7.65 -23.35 -4.11
N LEU A 226 -8.57 -23.99 -3.38
CA LEU A 226 -9.53 -24.91 -3.96
C LEU A 226 -10.93 -24.29 -3.78
N GLY A 227 -11.58 -23.96 -4.88
CA GLY A 227 -12.96 -23.47 -4.85
C GLY A 227 -13.95 -24.55 -4.40
N GLU A 228 -15.16 -24.12 -4.01
CA GLU A 228 -16.26 -25.03 -3.61
C GLU A 228 -16.61 -26.04 -4.72
N ASP A 229 -16.47 -25.66 -5.99
CA ASP A 229 -16.71 -26.50 -7.16
C ASP A 229 -15.50 -27.38 -7.55
N GLY A 230 -14.45 -27.46 -6.73
CA GLY A 230 -13.22 -28.19 -7.04
C GLY A 230 -12.36 -27.53 -8.13
N ARG A 231 -12.70 -26.35 -8.60
CA ARG A 231 -11.89 -25.56 -9.53
C ARG A 231 -10.76 -24.87 -8.79
N VAL A 232 -9.60 -24.83 -9.40
CA VAL A 232 -8.43 -24.11 -8.87
C VAL A 232 -8.60 -22.62 -9.13
N GLY A 233 -8.72 -21.86 -8.07
CA GLY A 233 -8.70 -20.41 -8.11
C GLY A 233 -9.92 -19.73 -8.73
N SER A 234 -9.84 -18.42 -8.81
CA SER A 234 -10.85 -17.55 -9.42
C SER A 234 -10.26 -16.80 -10.60
N ASP A 235 -10.84 -16.98 -11.78
CA ASP A 235 -10.45 -16.25 -13.00
C ASP A 235 -10.46 -14.74 -12.78
N LEU A 236 -11.43 -14.23 -12.00
CA LEU A 236 -11.55 -12.82 -11.68
C LEU A 236 -10.34 -12.30 -10.89
N VAL A 237 -9.85 -13.08 -9.92
CA VAL A 237 -8.67 -12.70 -9.12
C VAL A 237 -7.40 -12.75 -9.96
N GLN A 238 -7.28 -13.73 -10.85
CA GLN A 238 -6.14 -13.80 -11.78
C GLN A 238 -6.13 -12.62 -12.76
N VAL A 239 -7.28 -12.27 -13.36
CA VAL A 239 -7.41 -11.09 -14.22
C VAL A 239 -7.04 -9.82 -13.45
N ALA A 240 -7.53 -9.66 -12.21
CA ALA A 240 -7.19 -8.51 -11.37
C ALA A 240 -5.68 -8.45 -11.06
N GLY A 241 -5.04 -9.60 -10.80
CA GLY A 241 -3.59 -9.70 -10.61
C GLY A 241 -2.80 -9.24 -11.84
N VAL A 242 -3.18 -9.72 -13.01
CA VAL A 242 -2.57 -9.31 -14.29
C VAL A 242 -2.76 -7.80 -14.53
N LEU A 243 -3.95 -7.26 -14.29
CA LEU A 243 -4.22 -5.82 -14.42
C LEU A 243 -3.35 -4.99 -13.46
N LEU A 244 -3.11 -5.46 -12.24
CA LEU A 244 -2.21 -4.82 -11.29
C LEU A 244 -0.77 -4.83 -11.79
N VAL A 245 -0.27 -5.96 -12.31
CA VAL A 245 1.08 -6.05 -12.89
C VAL A 245 1.25 -5.08 -14.06
N VAL A 246 0.31 -5.09 -15.01
CA VAL A 246 0.34 -4.20 -16.18
C VAL A 246 0.26 -2.73 -15.74
N GLY A 247 -0.69 -2.40 -14.87
CA GLY A 247 -0.85 -1.04 -14.33
C GLY A 247 0.40 -0.55 -13.60
N GLY A 248 0.96 -1.39 -12.74
CA GLY A 248 2.21 -1.10 -12.03
C GLY A 248 3.39 -0.90 -12.97
N ALA A 249 3.56 -1.77 -13.98
CA ALA A 249 4.60 -1.62 -15.00
C ALA A 249 4.46 -0.32 -15.78
N VAL A 250 3.25 0.07 -16.20
CA VAL A 250 2.98 1.35 -16.87
C VAL A 250 3.36 2.53 -15.97
N ILE A 251 3.01 2.48 -14.68
CA ILE A 251 3.39 3.52 -13.72
C ILE A 251 4.92 3.62 -13.62
N LEU A 252 5.63 2.49 -13.49
CA LEU A 252 7.09 2.45 -13.38
C LEU A 252 7.77 3.01 -14.63
N LEU A 253 7.31 2.63 -15.83
CA LEU A 253 7.84 3.14 -17.11
C LEU A 253 7.66 4.66 -17.24
N ARG A 254 6.46 5.18 -16.93
CA ARG A 254 6.18 6.62 -16.94
C ARG A 254 7.00 7.37 -15.88
N THR A 255 7.17 6.76 -14.71
CA THR A 255 7.94 7.37 -13.63
C THR A 255 9.43 7.39 -13.96
N ARG A 256 9.97 6.35 -14.62
CA ARG A 256 11.37 6.32 -15.08
C ARG A 256 11.70 7.52 -15.97
N ALA A 257 10.86 7.87 -16.93
CA ALA A 257 11.07 9.01 -17.79
C ALA A 257 11.16 10.32 -16.99
N ARG A 258 10.22 10.53 -16.05
CA ARG A 258 10.22 11.69 -15.14
C ARG A 258 11.44 11.75 -14.22
N TRP A 259 11.92 10.59 -13.77
CA TRP A 259 13.13 10.49 -12.95
C TRP A 259 14.38 10.91 -13.70
N VAL A 260 14.54 10.48 -14.95
CA VAL A 260 15.67 10.88 -15.79
C VAL A 260 15.70 12.40 -16.01
N GLU A 261 14.54 12.98 -16.28
CA GLU A 261 14.41 14.44 -16.44
C GLU A 261 14.71 15.19 -15.13
N TRP A 262 14.17 14.72 -14.02
CA TRP A 262 14.39 15.30 -12.70
C TRP A 262 15.87 15.23 -12.27
N LEU A 263 16.56 14.11 -12.51
CA LEU A 263 17.99 13.97 -12.21
C LEU A 263 18.82 14.93 -13.08
N ARG A 264 18.51 15.08 -14.35
CA ARG A 264 19.22 16.05 -15.24
C ARG A 264 19.09 17.47 -14.71
N SER A 265 17.90 17.89 -14.30
CA SER A 265 17.68 19.25 -13.78
C SER A 265 18.40 19.53 -12.45
N HIS A 266 18.70 18.50 -11.66
CA HIS A 266 19.39 18.65 -10.37
C HIS A 266 20.91 18.48 -10.46
N HIS A 267 21.44 17.83 -11.53
CA HIS A 267 22.89 17.79 -11.80
C HIS A 267 23.41 19.05 -12.49
N SER A 268 22.60 19.66 -13.36
CA SER A 268 22.99 20.91 -14.01
C SER A 268 23.02 22.13 -13.10
N GLY A 269 22.34 22.06 -11.94
CA GLY A 269 22.37 23.13 -10.93
C GLY A 269 23.63 23.16 -10.06
N ASP A 270 24.35 22.03 -9.92
CA ASP A 270 25.60 21.96 -9.17
C ASP A 270 26.81 22.43 -9.99
N GLU A 271 26.78 22.33 -11.33
CA GLU A 271 27.82 22.86 -12.19
C GLU A 271 27.79 24.40 -12.28
N ASP A 272 26.63 25.03 -12.11
CA ASP A 272 26.50 26.50 -12.19
C ASP A 272 26.75 27.20 -10.85
N GLN A 273 26.84 26.46 -9.71
CA GLN A 273 27.24 26.98 -8.40
C GLN A 273 28.72 26.73 -8.05
N GLY A 274 29.45 26.08 -8.91
CA GLY A 274 30.85 25.77 -8.70
C GLY A 274 31.80 26.76 -9.41
N VAL A 275 32.03 27.88 -8.85
CA VAL A 275 33.24 28.67 -8.65
C VAL A 275 32.80 30.11 -8.31
N PRO A 276 32.94 30.57 -7.07
CA PRO A 276 32.85 32.01 -6.82
C PRO A 276 34.05 32.66 -7.50
N ALA A 277 33.78 33.57 -8.42
CA ALA A 277 34.78 34.40 -9.10
C ALA A 277 35.63 35.29 -8.15
N ALA A 278 35.57 35.05 -6.85
CA ALA A 278 36.28 35.80 -5.82
C ALA A 278 37.77 35.46 -5.70
N ASP A 279 38.18 34.23 -6.11
CA ASP A 279 39.61 33.85 -5.96
C ASP A 279 40.52 34.29 -7.10
N THR A 280 39.96 34.64 -8.26
CA THR A 280 40.78 35.10 -9.41
C THR A 280 41.19 36.56 -9.28
N GLU A 281 40.45 37.43 -8.61
CA GLU A 281 40.82 38.82 -8.39
C GLU A 281 41.87 38.96 -7.27
N HIS A 282 41.74 38.21 -6.19
CA HIS A 282 42.75 38.19 -5.09
C HIS A 282 44.08 37.62 -5.55
N THR A 283 44.11 36.64 -6.44
CA THR A 283 45.35 36.08 -7.00
C THR A 283 46.01 37.05 -7.98
N LYS A 284 45.24 37.81 -8.78
CA LYS A 284 45.75 38.84 -9.66
C LYS A 284 46.29 40.06 -8.90
N GLN A 285 45.65 40.50 -7.84
CA GLN A 285 46.12 41.59 -6.97
C GLN A 285 47.38 41.21 -6.21
N ARG A 286 47.55 40.00 -5.73
CA ARG A 286 48.77 39.51 -5.13
C ARG A 286 49.93 39.46 -6.10
N ALA A 287 49.72 38.94 -7.32
CA ALA A 287 50.75 38.88 -8.33
C ALA A 287 51.20 40.28 -8.80
N GLN A 288 50.31 41.27 -8.82
CA GLN A 288 50.66 42.66 -9.15
C GLN A 288 51.38 43.34 -8.00
N SER A 289 51.06 43.08 -6.74
CA SER A 289 51.76 43.59 -5.56
C SER A 289 53.21 43.05 -5.48
N GLU A 290 53.37 41.75 -5.71
CA GLU A 290 54.71 41.11 -5.69
C GLU A 290 55.60 41.57 -6.84
N ALA A 291 55.04 41.88 -8.02
CA ALA A 291 55.76 42.42 -9.17
C ALA A 291 56.22 43.88 -8.92
N SER A 292 55.44 44.70 -8.21
CA SER A 292 55.81 46.07 -7.81
C SER A 292 56.91 46.12 -6.79
N GLU A 293 56.86 45.26 -5.79
CA GLU A 293 57.92 45.14 -4.75
C GLU A 293 59.29 44.69 -5.33
N GLN A 294 59.23 43.77 -6.30
CA GLN A 294 60.47 43.35 -6.99
C GLN A 294 61.05 44.42 -7.93
N ALA A 295 60.24 45.33 -8.45
CA ALA A 295 60.70 46.44 -9.25
C ALA A 295 61.38 47.54 -8.38
N GLU A 296 60.86 47.83 -7.16
CA GLU A 296 61.44 48.76 -6.24
C GLU A 296 62.78 48.28 -5.64
N GLN A 297 62.97 46.97 -5.51
CA GLN A 297 64.24 46.42 -4.98
C GLN A 297 65.37 46.36 -6.02
N ARG A 298 65.08 46.66 -7.28
CA ARG A 298 66.06 46.69 -8.39
C ARG A 298 66.45 48.10 -8.84
N ALA A 299 65.88 49.17 -8.30
CA ALA A 299 66.22 50.57 -8.52
C ALA A 299 67.09 51.09 -7.35
#